data_67ddc4680d09dcf3bde013aebcab9f4d
#
_entry.id   67ddc4680d09dcf3bde013aebcab9f4d
#
_cell.length_a   1.000
_cell.length_b   1.000
_cell.length_c   1.000
_cell.angle_alpha   90.00
_cell.angle_beta   90.00
_cell.angle_gamma   90.00
#
_symmetry.space_group_name_H-M   'P 1'
#
loop_
_entity.id
_entity.type
_entity.pdbx_description
1 polymer ?
#
loop_
_entity_poly.entity_id
_entity_poly.type
_entity_poly.pdbx_seq_one_letter_code
_entity_poly.pdbx_strand_id
1 'polypeptide(L)'
;IGSLFFIIFIIIISRILITIIRITLQRIAKTKSWIDEGGRYTIVQLSKYFIYTIAFVIAIQGLGINITFLIAGSAALFVGIGFGLQSILGDVFSGVILLFDGSIKVGDVVEMPNEEICKVDHIYIRTSQLKTLDGKTIIVPNSNLTKDNVINWSISDKVTRFYISVGVAYGSDTQKVKDI
;
A
#
# COMPACT_ATOMS: atom_id res chain seq x y z
N ILE A 1 -37.07 16.43 25.94
CA ILE A 1 -36.26 15.76 27.00
C ILE A 1 -35.53 14.56 26.37
N GLY A 2 -36.18 13.70 25.56
CA GLY A 2 -35.57 12.53 24.93
C GLY A 2 -34.36 12.85 24.02
N SER A 3 -34.50 13.91 23.22
CA SER A 3 -33.43 14.34 22.29
C SER A 3 -32.14 14.82 23.02
N LEU A 4 -32.32 15.46 24.19
CA LEU A 4 -31.19 15.87 25.04
C LEU A 4 -30.45 14.66 25.60
N PHE A 5 -31.14 13.66 26.11
CA PHE A 5 -30.55 12.41 26.58
C PHE A 5 -29.82 11.68 25.46
N PHE A 6 -30.41 11.66 24.26
CA PHE A 6 -29.81 11.05 23.08
C PHE A 6 -28.47 11.72 22.68
N ILE A 7 -28.42 13.06 22.66
CA ILE A 7 -27.20 13.80 22.36
C ILE A 7 -26.09 13.54 23.41
N ILE A 8 -26.46 13.57 24.70
CA ILE A 8 -25.53 13.28 25.79
C ILE A 8 -24.98 11.86 25.65
N PHE A 9 -25.82 10.90 25.33
CA PHE A 9 -25.42 9.51 25.10
C PHE A 9 -24.42 9.37 23.96
N ILE A 10 -24.65 10.03 22.81
CA ILE A 10 -23.72 10.04 21.67
C ILE A 10 -22.36 10.65 22.07
N ILE A 11 -22.35 11.76 22.82
CA ILE A 11 -21.11 12.40 23.27
C ILE A 11 -20.32 11.46 24.19
N ILE A 12 -21.01 10.78 25.12
CA ILE A 12 -20.37 9.84 26.04
C ILE A 12 -19.74 8.67 25.24
N ILE A 13 -20.49 8.06 24.32
CA ILE A 13 -19.98 6.97 23.47
C ILE A 13 -18.78 7.45 22.67
N SER A 14 -18.86 8.61 22.04
CA SER A 14 -17.74 9.17 21.26
C SER A 14 -16.49 9.35 22.11
N ARG A 15 -16.61 9.86 23.33
CA ARG A 15 -15.49 9.99 24.27
C ARG A 15 -14.91 8.65 24.70
N ILE A 16 -15.75 7.66 24.95
CA ILE A 16 -15.31 6.30 25.31
C ILE A 16 -14.52 5.70 24.15
N LEU A 17 -15.02 5.76 22.91
CA LEU A 17 -14.33 5.25 21.73
C LEU A 17 -12.97 5.90 21.53
N ILE A 18 -12.91 7.23 21.62
CA ILE A 18 -11.64 7.97 21.48
C ILE A 18 -10.64 7.56 22.59
N THR A 19 -11.13 7.37 23.81
CA THR A 19 -10.31 6.96 24.94
C THR A 19 -9.75 5.55 24.75
N ILE A 20 -10.57 4.62 24.28
CA ILE A 20 -10.16 3.25 23.92
C ILE A 20 -9.08 3.27 22.86
N ILE A 21 -9.28 4.02 21.75
CA ILE A 21 -8.28 4.16 20.69
C ILE A 21 -6.97 4.71 21.25
N ARG A 22 -7.02 5.76 22.06
CA ARG A 22 -5.83 6.37 22.68
C ARG A 22 -5.07 5.36 23.55
N ILE A 23 -5.77 4.63 24.42
CA ILE A 23 -5.15 3.65 25.33
C ILE A 23 -4.54 2.50 24.53
N THR A 24 -5.26 2.00 23.53
CA THR A 24 -4.78 0.91 22.67
C THR A 24 -3.50 1.31 21.93
N LEU A 25 -3.49 2.49 21.31
CA LEU A 25 -2.30 3.01 20.62
C LEU A 25 -1.14 3.26 21.58
N GLN A 26 -1.40 3.72 22.80
CA GLN A 26 -0.37 3.89 23.82
C GLN A 26 0.25 2.54 24.24
N ARG A 27 -0.55 1.49 24.34
CA ARG A 27 -0.06 0.13 24.67
C ARG A 27 0.79 -0.43 23.53
N ILE A 28 0.34 -0.31 22.28
CA ILE A 28 1.07 -0.78 21.11
C ILE A 28 2.40 -0.04 20.96
N ALA A 29 2.41 1.28 21.12
CA ALA A 29 3.62 2.09 21.02
C ALA A 29 4.67 1.77 22.12
N LYS A 30 4.25 1.29 23.29
CA LYS A 30 5.19 0.82 24.34
C LYS A 30 5.86 -0.51 23.98
N THR A 31 5.20 -1.34 23.18
CA THR A 31 5.67 -2.70 22.85
C THR A 31 6.39 -2.76 21.50
N LYS A 32 6.10 -1.84 20.59
CA LYS A 32 6.65 -1.82 19.22
C LYS A 32 7.16 -0.42 18.89
N SER A 33 8.44 -0.30 18.54
CA SER A 33 9.13 0.96 18.22
C SER A 33 8.79 1.57 16.85
N TRP A 34 7.96 0.91 16.04
CA TRP A 34 7.65 1.38 14.67
C TRP A 34 6.59 2.51 14.61
N ILE A 35 5.90 2.81 15.73
CA ILE A 35 5.00 3.96 15.81
C ILE A 35 5.68 5.01 16.68
N ASP A 36 6.17 6.07 16.03
CA ASP A 36 6.72 7.23 16.73
C ASP A 36 5.59 8.06 17.39
N GLU A 37 5.99 9.04 18.20
CA GLU A 37 5.03 9.91 18.89
C GLU A 37 4.17 10.72 17.92
N GLY A 38 4.76 11.16 16.79
CA GLY A 38 4.06 11.91 15.75
C GLY A 38 2.97 11.08 15.06
N GLY A 39 3.30 9.85 14.67
CA GLY A 39 2.34 8.92 14.07
C GLY A 39 1.17 8.60 15.01
N ARG A 40 1.47 8.34 16.30
CA ARG A 40 0.44 8.12 17.30
C ARG A 40 -0.49 9.32 17.45
N TYR A 41 0.07 10.53 17.57
CA TYR A 41 -0.71 11.76 17.69
C TYR A 41 -1.64 11.93 16.47
N THR A 42 -1.10 11.75 15.27
CA THR A 42 -1.84 11.88 14.01
C THR A 42 -3.00 10.91 13.93
N ILE A 43 -2.78 9.61 14.25
CA ILE A 43 -3.85 8.59 14.23
C ILE A 43 -4.96 8.94 15.23
N VAL A 44 -4.62 9.34 16.46
CA VAL A 44 -5.61 9.75 17.46
C VAL A 44 -6.39 10.97 16.99
N GLN A 45 -5.72 11.94 16.39
CA GLN A 45 -6.35 13.18 15.93
C GLN A 45 -7.31 12.93 14.75
N LEU A 46 -6.89 12.14 13.76
CA LEU A 46 -7.75 11.73 12.66
C LEU A 46 -8.96 10.92 13.14
N SER A 47 -8.74 9.99 14.08
CA SER A 47 -9.84 9.22 14.69
C SER A 47 -10.84 10.11 15.41
N LYS A 48 -10.37 11.15 16.11
CA LYS A 48 -11.26 12.13 16.75
C LYS A 48 -12.12 12.86 15.74
N TYR A 49 -11.51 13.39 14.68
CA TYR A 49 -12.27 14.10 13.64
C TYR A 49 -13.33 13.19 13.02
N PHE A 50 -12.96 11.96 12.68
CA PHE A 50 -13.89 10.99 12.10
C PHE A 50 -15.05 10.65 13.04
N ILE A 51 -14.75 10.32 14.31
CA ILE A 51 -15.77 9.97 15.30
C ILE A 51 -16.71 11.15 15.58
N TYR A 52 -16.15 12.36 15.76
CA TYR A 52 -17.00 13.53 16.02
C TYR A 52 -17.84 13.94 14.81
N THR A 53 -17.34 13.77 13.59
CA THR A 53 -18.16 14.00 12.38
C THR A 53 -19.35 13.05 12.33
N ILE A 54 -19.13 11.76 12.57
CA ILE A 54 -20.22 10.77 12.63
C ILE A 54 -21.19 11.10 13.78
N ALA A 55 -20.66 11.38 14.95
CA ALA A 55 -21.47 11.74 16.13
C ALA A 55 -22.34 12.96 15.87
N PHE A 56 -21.82 13.97 15.20
CA PHE A 56 -22.53 15.18 14.80
C PHE A 56 -23.70 14.87 13.84
N VAL A 57 -23.46 14.05 12.82
CA VAL A 57 -24.50 13.63 11.87
C VAL A 57 -25.61 12.86 12.56
N ILE A 58 -25.27 11.91 13.44
CA ILE A 58 -26.24 11.14 14.21
C ILE A 58 -27.04 12.05 15.18
N ALA A 59 -26.37 13.02 15.81
CA ALA A 59 -27.04 13.97 16.71
C ALA A 59 -28.06 14.84 15.99
N ILE A 60 -27.74 15.34 14.80
CA ILE A 60 -28.68 16.12 13.97
C ILE A 60 -29.90 15.29 13.58
N GLN A 61 -29.69 14.02 13.18
CA GLN A 61 -30.78 13.11 12.85
C GLN A 61 -31.70 12.87 14.08
N GLY A 62 -31.10 12.72 15.27
CA GLY A 62 -31.86 12.54 16.53
C GLY A 62 -32.69 13.76 16.95
N LEU A 63 -32.39 14.95 16.41
CA LEU A 63 -33.18 16.16 16.55
C LEU A 63 -34.38 16.22 15.57
N GLY A 64 -34.55 15.19 14.72
CA GLY A 64 -35.63 15.16 13.71
C GLY A 64 -35.28 15.92 12.42
N ILE A 65 -34.07 16.41 12.25
CA ILE A 65 -33.63 17.09 11.04
C ILE A 65 -33.36 16.04 9.94
N ASN A 66 -33.98 16.25 8.78
CA ASN A 66 -33.75 15.34 7.65
C ASN A 66 -32.35 15.50 7.07
N ILE A 67 -31.54 14.45 7.21
CA ILE A 67 -30.15 14.43 6.75
C ILE A 67 -29.96 13.78 5.36
N THR A 68 -31.06 13.49 4.64
CA THR A 68 -31.00 12.81 3.33
C THR A 68 -30.10 13.54 2.35
N PHE A 69 -30.16 14.87 2.28
CA PHE A 69 -29.29 15.67 1.41
C PHE A 69 -27.83 15.62 1.87
N LEU A 70 -27.57 15.53 3.17
CA LEU A 70 -26.21 15.40 3.71
C LEU A 70 -25.63 14.04 3.35
N ILE A 71 -26.41 12.96 3.46
CA ILE A 71 -26.00 11.62 3.05
C ILE A 71 -25.74 11.57 1.54
N ALA A 72 -26.63 12.13 0.72
CA ALA A 72 -26.44 12.16 -0.73
C ALA A 72 -25.19 12.95 -1.14
N GLY A 73 -24.96 14.12 -0.53
CA GLY A 73 -23.74 14.90 -0.76
C GLY A 73 -22.47 14.17 -0.30
N SER A 74 -22.55 13.46 0.84
CA SER A 74 -21.44 12.64 1.35
C SER A 74 -21.11 11.49 0.41
N ALA A 75 -22.10 10.86 -0.24
CA ALA A 75 -21.86 9.80 -1.21
C ALA A 75 -21.00 10.31 -2.38
N ALA A 76 -21.30 11.50 -2.93
CA ALA A 76 -20.49 12.10 -3.99
C ALA A 76 -19.05 12.39 -3.52
N LEU A 77 -18.89 12.89 -2.29
CA LEU A 77 -17.60 13.12 -1.67
C LEU A 77 -16.80 11.82 -1.52
N PHE A 78 -17.43 10.74 -1.06
CA PHE A 78 -16.76 9.43 -0.92
C PHE A 78 -16.34 8.85 -2.25
N VAL A 79 -17.11 9.04 -3.31
CA VAL A 79 -16.71 8.65 -4.68
C VAL A 79 -15.46 9.42 -5.10
N GLY A 80 -15.41 10.73 -4.87
CA GLY A 80 -14.22 11.56 -5.17
C GLY A 80 -12.99 11.10 -4.40
N ILE A 81 -13.13 10.85 -3.09
CA ILE A 81 -12.04 10.30 -2.25
C ILE A 81 -11.61 8.91 -2.74
N GLY A 82 -12.57 8.05 -3.12
CA GLY A 82 -12.29 6.72 -3.67
C GLY A 82 -11.42 6.79 -4.92
N PHE A 83 -11.73 7.68 -5.87
CA PHE A 83 -10.88 7.92 -7.04
C PHE A 83 -9.49 8.45 -6.65
N GLY A 84 -9.40 9.35 -5.68
CA GLY A 84 -8.12 9.86 -5.18
C GLY A 84 -7.24 8.80 -4.52
N LEU A 85 -7.85 7.77 -3.90
CA LEU A 85 -7.14 6.68 -3.21
C LEU A 85 -6.98 5.42 -4.06
N GLN A 86 -7.53 5.39 -5.27
CA GLN A 86 -7.59 4.19 -6.12
C GLN A 86 -6.21 3.55 -6.36
N SER A 87 -5.18 4.35 -6.62
CA SER A 87 -3.82 3.84 -6.84
C SER A 87 -3.23 3.21 -5.59
N ILE A 88 -3.41 3.87 -4.42
CA ILE A 88 -2.91 3.36 -3.14
C ILE A 88 -3.57 2.03 -2.78
N LEU A 89 -4.89 1.93 -2.95
CA LEU A 89 -5.63 0.69 -2.73
C LEU A 89 -5.18 -0.39 -3.72
N GLY A 90 -4.96 -0.02 -4.99
CA GLY A 90 -4.41 -0.92 -6.01
C GLY A 90 -3.07 -1.52 -5.60
N ASP A 91 -2.16 -0.70 -5.07
CA ASP A 91 -0.86 -1.18 -4.58
C ASP A 91 -1.00 -2.15 -3.40
N VAL A 92 -1.90 -1.85 -2.46
CA VAL A 92 -2.16 -2.73 -1.29
C VAL A 92 -2.75 -4.06 -1.73
N PHE A 93 -3.75 -4.06 -2.62
CA PHE A 93 -4.31 -5.30 -3.16
C PHE A 93 -3.27 -6.11 -3.94
N SER A 94 -2.43 -5.43 -4.73
CA SER A 94 -1.32 -6.07 -5.44
C SER A 94 -0.33 -6.71 -4.48
N GLY A 95 0.01 -6.06 -3.36
CA GLY A 95 0.87 -6.63 -2.33
C GLY A 95 0.27 -7.89 -1.70
N VAL A 96 -1.03 -7.88 -1.42
CA VAL A 96 -1.75 -9.07 -0.93
C VAL A 96 -1.70 -10.19 -1.97
N ILE A 97 -1.97 -9.90 -3.25
CA ILE A 97 -1.93 -10.87 -4.34
C ILE A 97 -0.54 -11.50 -4.46
N LEU A 98 0.54 -10.69 -4.47
CA LEU A 98 1.91 -11.20 -4.53
C LEU A 98 2.21 -12.22 -3.42
N LEU A 99 1.73 -11.94 -2.19
CA LEU A 99 1.96 -12.83 -1.05
C LEU A 99 1.18 -14.14 -1.14
N PHE A 100 -0.03 -14.14 -1.73
CA PHE A 100 -0.88 -15.33 -1.82
C PHE A 100 -0.64 -16.14 -3.09
N ASP A 101 -0.44 -15.47 -4.23
CA ASP A 101 -0.24 -16.12 -5.52
C ASP A 101 1.17 -16.73 -5.65
N GLY A 102 2.16 -16.09 -5.04
CA GLY A 102 3.54 -16.56 -5.08
C GLY A 102 4.17 -16.52 -6.46
N SER A 103 3.64 -15.73 -7.39
CA SER A 103 4.20 -15.50 -8.73
C SER A 103 5.53 -14.76 -8.69
N ILE A 104 5.74 -13.93 -7.67
CA ILE A 104 7.01 -13.28 -7.36
C ILE A 104 7.24 -13.41 -5.86
N LYS A 105 8.42 -13.89 -5.47
CA LYS A 105 8.79 -14.13 -4.07
C LYS A 105 10.04 -13.34 -3.68
N VAL A 106 10.20 -13.13 -2.39
CA VAL A 106 11.46 -12.59 -1.85
C VAL A 106 12.60 -13.54 -2.21
N GLY A 107 13.65 -13.00 -2.81
CA GLY A 107 14.80 -13.73 -3.32
C GLY A 107 14.79 -13.99 -4.81
N ASP A 108 13.63 -13.84 -5.48
CA ASP A 108 13.54 -14.00 -6.93
C ASP A 108 14.31 -12.90 -7.67
N VAL A 109 14.84 -13.26 -8.84
CA VAL A 109 15.43 -12.34 -9.80
C VAL A 109 14.37 -12.03 -10.85
N VAL A 110 14.05 -10.76 -10.98
CA VAL A 110 13.03 -10.26 -11.89
C VAL A 110 13.61 -9.19 -12.81
N GLU A 111 13.12 -9.15 -14.04
CA GLU A 111 13.44 -8.11 -15.00
C GLU A 111 12.21 -7.21 -15.16
N MET A 112 12.42 -5.93 -14.92
CA MET A 112 11.40 -4.91 -15.00
C MET A 112 11.17 -4.47 -16.46
N PRO A 113 10.05 -3.81 -16.79
CA PRO A 113 9.77 -3.34 -18.15
C PRO A 113 10.81 -2.39 -18.76
N ASN A 114 11.65 -1.78 -17.92
CA ASN A 114 12.79 -0.95 -18.33
C ASN A 114 14.09 -1.76 -18.56
N GLU A 115 13.98 -3.09 -18.69
CA GLU A 115 15.12 -4.02 -18.87
C GLU A 115 16.09 -4.06 -17.67
N GLU A 116 15.69 -3.54 -16.52
CA GLU A 116 16.50 -3.54 -15.32
C GLU A 116 16.34 -4.85 -14.56
N ILE A 117 17.41 -5.61 -14.40
CA ILE A 117 17.41 -6.87 -13.66
C ILE A 117 17.65 -6.60 -12.19
N CYS A 118 16.72 -7.05 -11.36
CA CYS A 118 16.70 -6.79 -9.93
C CYS A 118 16.40 -8.07 -9.15
N LYS A 119 16.94 -8.16 -7.94
CA LYS A 119 16.57 -9.18 -6.96
C LYS A 119 15.50 -8.61 -6.02
N VAL A 120 14.41 -9.34 -5.79
CA VAL A 120 13.38 -8.98 -4.82
C VAL A 120 13.96 -9.15 -3.41
N ASP A 121 14.12 -8.05 -2.68
CA ASP A 121 14.68 -8.06 -1.33
C ASP A 121 13.57 -8.16 -0.27
N HIS A 122 12.55 -7.29 -0.37
CA HIS A 122 11.40 -7.30 0.54
C HIS A 122 10.11 -6.96 -0.20
N ILE A 123 8.99 -7.56 0.24
CA ILE A 123 7.64 -7.22 -0.21
C ILE A 123 6.88 -6.69 1.01
N TYR A 124 6.57 -5.38 0.99
CA TYR A 124 5.74 -4.73 1.99
C TYR A 124 4.28 -4.65 1.51
N ILE A 125 3.41 -4.15 2.38
CA ILE A 125 1.97 -4.10 2.09
C ILE A 125 1.62 -3.28 0.84
N ARG A 126 2.36 -2.21 0.53
CA ARG A 126 2.10 -1.30 -0.60
C ARG A 126 3.24 -1.25 -1.62
N THR A 127 4.47 -1.46 -1.19
CA THR A 127 5.67 -1.33 -2.01
C THR A 127 6.55 -2.54 -1.85
N SER A 128 7.33 -2.85 -2.88
CA SER A 128 8.42 -3.83 -2.81
C SER A 128 9.78 -3.14 -2.94
N GLN A 129 10.77 -3.69 -2.27
CA GLN A 129 12.17 -3.29 -2.40
C GLN A 129 12.88 -4.27 -3.32
N LEU A 130 13.48 -3.73 -4.38
CA LEU A 130 14.25 -4.47 -5.37
C LEU A 130 15.71 -4.01 -5.28
N LYS A 131 16.64 -4.94 -5.37
CA LYS A 131 18.07 -4.63 -5.38
C LYS A 131 18.64 -4.89 -6.76
N THR A 132 19.22 -3.86 -7.38
CA THR A 132 19.87 -3.95 -8.69
C THR A 132 21.21 -4.68 -8.59
N LEU A 133 21.75 -5.11 -9.73
CA LEU A 133 23.09 -5.71 -9.82
C LEU A 133 24.18 -4.74 -9.35
N ASP A 134 24.00 -3.44 -9.55
CA ASP A 134 24.91 -2.38 -9.08
C ASP A 134 24.81 -2.13 -7.56
N GLY A 135 23.94 -2.86 -6.84
CA GLY A 135 23.76 -2.73 -5.40
C GLY A 135 22.82 -1.59 -4.96
N LYS A 136 22.15 -0.91 -5.90
CA LYS A 136 21.13 0.11 -5.58
C LYS A 136 19.85 -0.56 -5.10
N THR A 137 19.12 0.11 -4.21
CA THR A 137 17.78 -0.31 -3.79
C THR A 137 16.73 0.55 -4.48
N ILE A 138 15.85 -0.10 -5.21
CA ILE A 138 14.69 0.53 -5.86
C ILE A 138 13.45 0.19 -5.06
N ILE A 139 12.62 1.19 -4.78
CA ILE A 139 11.31 1.01 -4.13
C ILE A 139 10.25 1.20 -5.21
N VAL A 140 9.50 0.15 -5.48
CA VAL A 140 8.43 0.17 -6.49
C VAL A 140 7.06 -0.09 -5.85
N PRO A 141 5.97 0.53 -6.34
CA PRO A 141 4.62 0.14 -5.98
C PRO A 141 4.37 -1.32 -6.34
N ASN A 142 3.66 -2.06 -5.49
CA ASN A 142 3.36 -3.47 -5.76
C ASN A 142 2.55 -3.67 -7.04
N SER A 143 1.76 -2.67 -7.43
CA SER A 143 0.99 -2.69 -8.68
C SER A 143 1.88 -2.81 -9.93
N ASN A 144 3.11 -2.30 -9.91
CA ASN A 144 4.04 -2.44 -11.03
C ASN A 144 4.51 -3.91 -11.21
N LEU A 145 4.58 -4.67 -10.10
CA LEU A 145 4.95 -6.09 -10.17
C LEU A 145 3.78 -7.02 -10.55
N THR A 146 2.53 -6.52 -10.48
CA THR A 146 1.33 -7.35 -10.75
C THR A 146 0.60 -6.97 -12.03
N LYS A 147 0.74 -5.72 -12.49
CA LYS A 147 0.03 -5.20 -13.68
C LYS A 147 0.93 -5.12 -14.90
N ASP A 148 2.22 -4.86 -14.69
CA ASP A 148 3.18 -4.77 -15.77
C ASP A 148 3.72 -6.17 -16.15
N ASN A 149 4.27 -6.29 -17.35
CA ASN A 149 4.95 -7.51 -17.77
C ASN A 149 6.30 -7.59 -17.08
N VAL A 150 6.40 -8.42 -16.06
CA VAL A 150 7.65 -8.68 -15.33
C VAL A 150 8.13 -10.08 -15.69
N ILE A 151 9.40 -10.20 -16.11
CA ILE A 151 10.00 -11.50 -16.40
C ILE A 151 10.61 -12.02 -15.10
N ASN A 152 10.15 -13.17 -14.61
CA ASN A 152 10.72 -13.82 -13.44
C ASN A 152 11.71 -14.90 -13.89
N TRP A 153 13.00 -14.63 -13.72
CA TRP A 153 14.09 -15.54 -14.08
C TRP A 153 14.25 -16.72 -13.11
N SER A 154 13.63 -16.65 -11.93
CA SER A 154 13.77 -17.68 -10.88
C SER A 154 12.73 -18.79 -10.96
N ILE A 155 11.60 -18.58 -11.64
CA ILE A 155 10.53 -19.58 -11.80
C ILE A 155 10.88 -20.59 -12.90
N SER A 156 11.59 -20.15 -13.95
CA SER A 156 11.94 -21.01 -15.08
C SER A 156 13.00 -22.04 -14.69
N ASP A 157 13.06 -23.15 -15.43
CA ASP A 157 14.10 -24.17 -15.28
C ASP A 157 15.49 -23.54 -15.26
N LYS A 158 16.40 -24.13 -14.48
CA LYS A 158 17.76 -23.62 -14.18
C LYS A 158 18.64 -23.36 -15.41
N VAL A 159 18.18 -23.64 -16.62
CA VAL A 159 18.92 -23.44 -17.87
C VAL A 159 18.32 -22.28 -18.64
N THR A 160 18.89 -21.10 -18.48
CA THR A 160 18.51 -19.90 -19.23
C THR A 160 19.60 -19.56 -20.26
N ARG A 161 19.19 -19.20 -21.47
CA ARG A 161 20.13 -18.76 -22.53
C ARG A 161 20.24 -17.24 -22.48
N PHE A 162 21.45 -16.76 -22.30
CA PHE A 162 21.77 -15.34 -22.44
C PHE A 162 22.44 -15.08 -23.78
N TYR A 163 22.10 -13.95 -24.39
CA TYR A 163 22.74 -13.46 -25.58
C TYR A 163 23.79 -12.41 -25.20
N ILE A 164 25.03 -12.62 -25.61
CA ILE A 164 26.09 -11.63 -25.47
C ILE A 164 26.39 -11.10 -26.87
N SER A 165 26.09 -9.82 -27.10
CA SER A 165 26.40 -9.17 -28.37
C SER A 165 27.82 -8.64 -28.35
N VAL A 166 28.65 -9.19 -29.21
CA VAL A 166 30.06 -8.76 -29.36
C VAL A 166 30.20 -8.11 -30.73
N GLY A 167 30.59 -6.83 -30.75
CA GLY A 167 30.89 -6.11 -31.98
C GLY A 167 32.29 -6.51 -32.48
N VAL A 168 32.36 -7.00 -33.73
CA VAL A 168 33.61 -7.38 -34.38
C VAL A 168 33.75 -6.67 -35.71
N ALA A 169 35.00 -6.52 -36.20
CA ALA A 169 35.25 -5.92 -37.51
C ALA A 169 34.70 -6.80 -38.64
N TYR A 170 34.30 -6.18 -39.74
CA TYR A 170 33.82 -6.92 -40.92
C TYR A 170 34.90 -7.88 -41.42
N GLY A 171 34.52 -9.15 -41.65
CA GLY A 171 35.43 -10.19 -42.10
C GLY A 171 36.18 -10.90 -40.98
N SER A 172 35.87 -10.64 -39.70
CA SER A 172 36.44 -11.38 -38.57
C SER A 172 36.05 -12.86 -38.61
N ASP A 173 36.98 -13.74 -38.29
CA ASP A 173 36.75 -15.17 -38.16
C ASP A 173 35.87 -15.43 -36.94
N THR A 174 34.63 -15.88 -37.18
CA THR A 174 33.63 -16.15 -36.13
C THR A 174 34.07 -17.26 -35.16
N GLN A 175 34.94 -18.17 -35.62
CA GLN A 175 35.46 -19.25 -34.76
C GLN A 175 36.41 -18.68 -33.71
N LYS A 176 37.34 -17.80 -34.10
CA LYS A 176 38.24 -17.12 -33.18
C LYS A 176 37.50 -16.25 -32.16
N VAL A 177 36.36 -15.62 -32.57
CA VAL A 177 35.53 -14.81 -31.65
C VAL A 177 34.84 -15.67 -30.62
N LYS A 178 34.50 -16.93 -30.94
CA LYS A 178 33.90 -17.87 -29.99
C LYS A 178 34.90 -18.44 -28.98
N ASP A 179 36.16 -18.48 -29.35
CA ASP A 179 37.23 -19.09 -28.54
C ASP A 179 37.90 -18.09 -27.58
N ILE A 180 37.43 -16.81 -27.59
CA ILE A 180 37.83 -15.73 -26.67
C ILE A 180 36.83 -15.63 -25.52
#